data_13c02fdc88061244415ba2e5c5c9a5ec
#
_entry.id   13c02fdc88061244415ba2e5c5c9a5ec
#
_cell.length_a   1.000
_cell.length_b   1.000
_cell.length_c   1.000
_cell.angle_alpha   90.00
_cell.angle_beta   90.00
_cell.angle_gamma   90.00
#
_symmetry.space_group_name_H-M   'P 1'
#
loop_
_entity.id
_entity.type
_entity.pdbx_description
1 polymer ?
#
loop_
_entity_poly.entity_id
_entity_poly.type
_entity_poly.pdbx_seq_one_letter_code
_entity_poly.pdbx_strand_id
1 'polypeptide(L)'
;MLVRSVRFFVAARTVEQFPQPLEGDVCFAGRSNVGKSTLLNILFNQKLAKVSKTPGKTRTINFYLVNERYYFVDLPGYGYAAVSKTERRQWKKLIEDYFSLRKNEIKLSVLLVDSRLTAQESDRIFVEYCEYYGLKLLIVLSKTDKLSEAQLKKVVQYFSDEFGSEVIPYSALTRRGVREIVERLAKALE
;
A
#
# COMPACT_ATOMS: atom_id res chain seq x y z
N MET A 1 -8.74 18.80 1.51
CA MET A 1 -8.52 17.58 2.31
C MET A 1 -9.03 16.40 1.49
N LEU A 2 -8.20 15.42 1.20
CA LEU A 2 -8.56 14.28 0.35
C LEU A 2 -9.70 13.44 0.96
N VAL A 3 -9.60 13.08 2.25
CA VAL A 3 -10.57 12.23 2.94
C VAL A 3 -11.52 13.08 3.79
N ARG A 4 -12.79 13.12 3.42
CA ARG A 4 -13.87 13.80 4.17
C ARG A 4 -14.63 12.82 5.05
N SER A 5 -14.86 11.61 4.53
CA SER A 5 -15.47 10.50 5.24
C SER A 5 -14.75 9.21 4.92
N VAL A 6 -14.67 8.31 5.87
CA VAL A 6 -14.15 6.97 5.66
C VAL A 6 -14.79 6.00 6.64
N ARG A 7 -15.06 4.80 6.15
CA ARG A 7 -15.48 3.67 6.99
C ARG A 7 -14.86 2.36 6.50
N PHE A 8 -14.64 1.45 7.41
CA PHE A 8 -14.31 0.09 7.04
C PHE A 8 -15.51 -0.53 6.31
N PHE A 9 -15.26 -1.15 5.17
CA PHE A 9 -16.32 -1.73 4.34
C PHE A 9 -16.35 -3.25 4.46
N VAL A 10 -15.27 -3.94 4.07
CA VAL A 10 -15.18 -5.40 4.14
C VAL A 10 -13.74 -5.87 4.22
N ALA A 11 -13.53 -7.02 4.89
CA ALA A 11 -12.30 -7.80 4.86
C ALA A 11 -12.52 -9.03 3.98
N ALA A 12 -12.08 -8.99 2.74
CA ALA A 12 -12.29 -10.03 1.76
C ALA A 12 -11.20 -11.13 1.86
N ARG A 13 -11.64 -12.38 1.93
CA ARG A 13 -10.80 -13.59 1.86
C ARG A 13 -10.93 -14.31 0.53
N THR A 14 -12.00 -14.03 -0.20
CA THR A 14 -12.31 -14.60 -1.51
C THR A 14 -12.82 -13.51 -2.45
N VAL A 15 -12.82 -13.78 -3.73
CA VAL A 15 -13.24 -12.84 -4.79
C VAL A 15 -14.72 -12.44 -4.64
N GLU A 16 -15.57 -13.36 -4.21
CA GLU A 16 -17.00 -13.15 -4.04
C GLU A 16 -17.33 -12.10 -2.96
N GLN A 17 -16.35 -11.83 -2.08
CA GLN A 17 -16.45 -10.82 -1.04
C GLN A 17 -15.99 -9.43 -1.49
N PHE A 18 -15.48 -9.30 -2.71
CA PHE A 18 -15.09 -7.99 -3.23
C PHE A 18 -16.33 -7.12 -3.42
N PRO A 19 -16.28 -5.86 -2.97
CA PRO A 19 -17.40 -4.95 -3.17
C PRO A 19 -17.58 -4.62 -4.66
N GLN A 20 -18.76 -4.18 -5.03
CA GLN A 20 -19.00 -3.65 -6.39
C GLN A 20 -18.04 -2.49 -6.66
N PRO A 21 -17.48 -2.39 -7.88
CA PRO A 21 -16.63 -1.28 -8.28
C PRO A 21 -17.29 0.08 -8.06
N LEU A 22 -16.49 1.05 -7.64
CA LEU A 22 -16.86 2.46 -7.57
C LEU A 22 -16.01 3.27 -8.57
N GLU A 23 -15.87 4.58 -8.33
CA GLU A 23 -15.11 5.47 -9.22
C GLU A 23 -13.60 5.15 -9.29
N GLY A 24 -13.07 4.48 -8.27
CA GLY A 24 -11.69 4.00 -8.30
C GLY A 24 -11.21 3.40 -6.99
N ASP A 25 -10.12 2.64 -7.13
CA ASP A 25 -9.39 2.04 -6.03
C ASP A 25 -7.99 2.70 -5.91
N VAL A 26 -7.54 2.89 -4.69
CA VAL A 26 -6.12 3.09 -4.39
C VAL A 26 -5.64 1.92 -3.56
N CYS A 27 -4.75 1.10 -4.08
CA CYS A 27 -4.25 -0.05 -3.33
C CYS A 27 -2.94 0.27 -2.61
N PHE A 28 -2.82 -0.24 -1.40
CA PHE A 28 -1.66 -0.09 -0.54
C PHE A 28 -1.03 -1.45 -0.27
N ALA A 29 0.23 -1.57 -0.62
CA ALA A 29 1.04 -2.77 -0.44
C ALA A 29 2.29 -2.48 0.40
N GLY A 30 2.93 -3.52 0.86
CA GLY A 30 4.19 -3.43 1.60
C GLY A 30 4.35 -4.59 2.58
N ARG A 31 5.58 -4.77 3.05
CA ARG A 31 5.90 -5.83 4.00
C ARG A 31 5.22 -5.63 5.35
N SER A 32 5.05 -6.71 6.09
CA SER A 32 4.58 -6.63 7.47
C SER A 32 5.44 -5.68 8.29
N ASN A 33 4.81 -4.85 9.13
CA ASN A 33 5.45 -3.85 9.99
C ASN A 33 6.21 -2.72 9.26
N VAL A 34 5.98 -2.52 7.96
CA VAL A 34 6.53 -1.39 7.21
C VAL A 34 5.90 -0.04 7.60
N GLY A 35 4.72 -0.05 8.21
CA GLY A 35 3.99 1.16 8.61
C GLY A 35 2.75 1.46 7.76
N LYS A 36 2.28 0.51 6.94
CA LYS A 36 1.13 0.66 6.05
C LYS A 36 -0.15 1.06 6.78
N SER A 37 -0.56 0.33 7.81
CA SER A 37 -1.74 0.66 8.62
C SER A 37 -1.58 1.99 9.37
N THR A 38 -0.36 2.38 9.71
CA THR A 38 -0.08 3.68 10.34
C THR A 38 -0.31 4.81 9.32
N LEU A 39 0.19 4.67 8.08
CA LEU A 39 -0.07 5.62 7.01
C LEU A 39 -1.57 5.74 6.73
N LEU A 40 -2.28 4.61 6.58
CA LEU A 40 -3.72 4.62 6.35
C LEU A 40 -4.46 5.36 7.47
N ASN A 41 -4.15 5.11 8.74
CA ASN A 41 -4.76 5.83 9.86
C ASN A 41 -4.46 7.33 9.85
N ILE A 42 -3.29 7.72 9.37
CA ILE A 42 -2.93 9.14 9.18
C ILE A 42 -3.78 9.76 8.05
N LEU A 43 -3.91 9.08 6.92
CA LEU A 43 -4.73 9.53 5.79
C LEU A 43 -6.21 9.61 6.15
N PHE A 44 -6.69 8.67 6.96
CA PHE A 44 -8.07 8.63 7.46
C PHE A 44 -8.36 9.65 8.57
N ASN A 45 -7.32 10.18 9.20
CA ASN A 45 -7.40 10.98 10.42
C ASN A 45 -8.20 10.27 11.55
N GLN A 46 -8.14 8.95 11.59
CA GLN A 46 -8.78 8.10 12.60
C GLN A 46 -8.14 6.70 12.64
N LYS A 47 -8.30 6.01 13.77
CA LYS A 47 -7.74 4.66 14.00
C LYS A 47 -8.68 3.57 13.45
N LEU A 48 -8.74 3.41 12.15
CA LEU A 48 -9.58 2.43 11.46
C LEU A 48 -8.78 1.21 11.02
N ALA A 49 -7.60 1.41 10.46
CA ALA A 49 -6.74 0.32 10.05
C ALA A 49 -6.07 -0.31 11.28
N LYS A 50 -6.22 -1.62 11.42
CA LYS A 50 -5.65 -2.36 12.56
C LYS A 50 -4.12 -2.38 12.47
N VAL A 51 -3.46 -1.72 13.39
CA VAL A 51 -2.01 -1.80 13.56
C VAL A 51 -1.70 -3.06 14.36
N SER A 52 -1.32 -4.14 13.67
CA SER A 52 -0.92 -5.39 14.33
C SER A 52 0.58 -5.37 14.63
N LYS A 53 0.95 -5.60 15.89
CA LYS A 53 2.33 -5.89 16.28
C LYS A 53 2.72 -7.33 15.99
N THR A 54 1.74 -8.22 15.83
CA THR A 54 1.95 -9.64 15.53
C THR A 54 1.84 -9.85 14.03
N PRO A 55 2.93 -10.22 13.35
CA PRO A 55 2.94 -10.46 11.93
C PRO A 55 2.06 -11.67 11.55
N GLY A 56 1.50 -11.67 10.32
CA GLY A 56 0.75 -12.81 9.78
C GLY A 56 -0.73 -12.90 10.14
N LYS A 57 -1.32 -11.94 10.87
CA LYS A 57 -2.75 -11.97 11.23
C LYS A 57 -3.70 -11.46 10.14
N THR A 58 -3.25 -10.58 9.25
CA THR A 58 -4.12 -10.00 8.21
C THR A 58 -3.97 -10.82 6.93
N ARG A 59 -4.90 -11.74 6.70
CA ARG A 59 -4.99 -12.62 5.53
C ARG A 59 -6.10 -12.17 4.58
N THR A 60 -6.53 -10.94 4.70
CA THR A 60 -7.66 -10.37 3.98
C THR A 60 -7.19 -9.15 3.20
N ILE A 61 -7.85 -8.90 2.08
CA ILE A 61 -7.83 -7.60 1.42
C ILE A 61 -8.88 -6.75 2.13
N ASN A 62 -8.46 -5.65 2.74
CA ASN A 62 -9.37 -4.79 3.49
C ASN A 62 -9.76 -3.58 2.63
N PHE A 63 -11.06 -3.42 2.40
CA PHE A 63 -11.61 -2.29 1.67
C PHE A 63 -12.13 -1.25 2.67
N TYR A 64 -11.69 0.00 2.47
CA TYR A 64 -12.17 1.17 3.20
C TYR A 64 -12.90 2.07 2.21
N LEU A 65 -14.17 2.33 2.44
CA LEU A 65 -14.95 3.25 1.61
C LEU A 65 -14.61 4.69 1.99
N VAL A 66 -14.14 5.45 1.02
CA VAL A 66 -13.67 6.83 1.17
C VAL A 66 -14.57 7.76 0.37
N ASN A 67 -15.11 8.79 1.02
CA ASN A 67 -15.99 9.80 0.43
C ASN A 67 -17.21 9.22 -0.30
N GLU A 68 -17.64 8.01 0.05
CA GLU A 68 -18.70 7.22 -0.60
C GLU A 68 -18.48 7.00 -2.12
N ARG A 69 -17.24 7.20 -2.62
CA ARG A 69 -16.90 7.18 -4.06
C ARG A 69 -15.74 6.28 -4.41
N TYR A 70 -14.82 6.05 -3.48
CA TYR A 70 -13.55 5.34 -3.74
C TYR A 70 -13.31 4.25 -2.72
N TYR A 71 -12.50 3.25 -3.08
CA TYR A 71 -11.95 2.34 -2.09
C TYR A 71 -10.46 2.59 -1.88
N PHE A 72 -10.06 2.73 -0.61
CA PHE A 72 -8.68 2.50 -0.21
C PHE A 72 -8.54 1.05 0.18
N VAL A 73 -7.66 0.33 -0.50
CA VAL A 73 -7.55 -1.12 -0.44
C VAL A 73 -6.25 -1.49 0.22
N ASP A 74 -6.34 -2.00 1.46
CA ASP A 74 -5.19 -2.45 2.24
C ASP A 74 -4.90 -3.91 1.89
N LEU A 75 -3.90 -4.11 1.04
CA LEU A 75 -3.43 -5.43 0.69
C LEU A 75 -2.70 -6.05 1.87
N PRO A 76 -2.82 -7.37 2.07
CA PRO A 76 -2.17 -8.03 3.19
C PRO A 76 -0.64 -7.85 3.10
N GLY A 77 0.01 -7.61 4.23
CA GLY A 77 1.48 -7.46 4.30
C GLY A 77 2.19 -8.77 3.94
N TYR A 78 3.14 -8.71 3.04
CA TYR A 78 3.94 -9.85 2.59
C TYR A 78 5.27 -10.00 3.36
N GLY A 79 6.04 -11.03 3.03
CA GLY A 79 7.39 -11.25 3.60
C GLY A 79 7.40 -11.95 4.95
N TYR A 80 6.36 -12.69 5.30
CA TYR A 80 6.31 -13.43 6.56
C TYR A 80 6.65 -14.91 6.36
N ALA A 81 7.70 -15.37 7.07
CA ALA A 81 8.25 -16.74 6.93
C ALA A 81 7.38 -17.84 7.59
N ALA A 82 6.49 -17.48 8.53
CA ALA A 82 5.77 -18.44 9.37
C ALA A 82 4.40 -18.87 8.82
N VAL A 83 4.18 -18.77 7.50
CA VAL A 83 2.92 -19.14 6.85
C VAL A 83 3.12 -20.45 6.08
N SER A 84 2.17 -21.37 6.17
CA SER A 84 2.22 -22.61 5.41
C SER A 84 2.28 -22.36 3.89
N LYS A 85 2.87 -23.32 3.13
CA LYS A 85 2.94 -23.22 1.65
C LYS A 85 1.55 -23.06 1.03
N THR A 86 0.54 -23.73 1.57
CA THR A 86 -0.85 -23.68 1.09
C THR A 86 -1.46 -22.29 1.30
N GLU A 87 -1.31 -21.73 2.48
CA GLU A 87 -1.83 -20.39 2.81
C GLU A 87 -1.14 -19.31 1.96
N ARG A 88 0.18 -19.44 1.72
CA ARG A 88 0.92 -18.51 0.86
C ARG A 88 0.41 -18.55 -0.58
N ARG A 89 0.07 -19.74 -1.10
CA ARG A 89 -0.50 -19.91 -2.46
C ARG A 89 -1.89 -19.28 -2.56
N GLN A 90 -2.77 -19.52 -1.58
CA GLN A 90 -4.11 -18.93 -1.54
C GLN A 90 -4.06 -17.40 -1.49
N TRP A 91 -3.16 -16.88 -0.70
CA TRP A 91 -2.95 -15.45 -0.55
C TRP A 91 -2.40 -14.81 -1.82
N LYS A 92 -1.40 -15.43 -2.46
CA LYS A 92 -0.88 -14.99 -3.74
C LYS A 92 -2.01 -14.94 -4.78
N LYS A 93 -2.81 -16.01 -4.86
CA LYS A 93 -3.96 -16.06 -5.77
C LYS A 93 -4.96 -14.93 -5.52
N LEU A 94 -5.31 -14.65 -4.27
CA LEU A 94 -6.26 -13.58 -3.94
C LEU A 94 -5.76 -12.20 -4.40
N ILE A 95 -4.46 -11.93 -4.31
CA ILE A 95 -3.84 -10.69 -4.80
C ILE A 95 -3.87 -10.66 -6.33
N GLU A 96 -3.52 -11.76 -6.99
CA GLU A 96 -3.58 -11.88 -8.45
C GLU A 96 -5.01 -11.66 -8.96
N ASP A 97 -5.99 -12.27 -8.31
CA ASP A 97 -7.41 -12.09 -8.64
C ASP A 97 -7.85 -10.62 -8.45
N TYR A 98 -7.40 -9.96 -7.36
CA TYR A 98 -7.68 -8.54 -7.14
C TYR A 98 -7.15 -7.68 -8.29
N PHE A 99 -5.89 -7.83 -8.66
CA PHE A 99 -5.31 -7.05 -9.76
C PHE A 99 -5.99 -7.35 -11.09
N SER A 100 -6.23 -8.61 -11.40
CA SER A 100 -6.88 -9.03 -12.66
C SER A 100 -8.29 -8.45 -12.79
N LEU A 101 -9.08 -8.52 -11.74
CA LEU A 101 -10.48 -8.11 -11.75
C LEU A 101 -10.68 -6.59 -11.59
N ARG A 102 -9.72 -5.90 -10.95
CA ARG A 102 -9.85 -4.48 -10.59
C ARG A 102 -8.85 -3.56 -11.31
N LYS A 103 -8.12 -4.07 -12.31
CA LYS A 103 -7.10 -3.29 -13.03
C LYS A 103 -7.61 -1.96 -13.62
N ASN A 104 -8.88 -1.90 -14.04
CA ASN A 104 -9.47 -0.69 -14.61
C ASN A 104 -9.90 0.33 -13.55
N GLU A 105 -10.17 -0.14 -12.34
CA GLU A 105 -10.57 0.65 -11.18
C GLU A 105 -9.36 1.16 -10.40
N ILE A 106 -8.23 0.46 -10.44
CA ILE A 106 -7.01 0.88 -9.71
C ILE A 106 -6.43 2.15 -10.34
N LYS A 107 -6.57 3.26 -9.64
CA LYS A 107 -6.07 4.57 -10.07
C LYS A 107 -4.61 4.80 -9.67
N LEU A 108 -4.20 4.19 -8.55
CA LEU A 108 -2.84 4.27 -8.03
C LEU A 108 -2.52 3.06 -7.16
N SER A 109 -1.35 2.49 -7.35
CA SER A 109 -0.75 1.48 -6.48
C SER A 109 0.31 2.16 -5.61
N VAL A 110 0.22 2.03 -4.29
CA VAL A 110 1.16 2.61 -3.33
C VAL A 110 1.95 1.48 -2.67
N LEU A 111 3.25 1.44 -2.91
CA LEU A 111 4.15 0.48 -2.30
C LEU A 111 4.92 1.15 -1.15
N LEU A 112 4.68 0.70 0.08
CA LEU A 112 5.48 1.12 1.23
C LEU A 112 6.70 0.22 1.38
N VAL A 113 7.87 0.83 1.48
CA VAL A 113 9.14 0.15 1.78
C VAL A 113 9.82 0.80 2.98
N ASP A 114 10.56 0.02 3.74
CA ASP A 114 11.33 0.53 4.88
C ASP A 114 12.62 1.16 4.38
N SER A 115 12.81 2.45 4.60
CA SER A 115 13.95 3.22 4.10
C SER A 115 15.32 2.74 4.59
N ARG A 116 15.35 1.87 5.60
CA ARG A 116 16.58 1.29 6.18
C ARG A 116 17.03 0.01 5.46
N LEU A 117 16.22 -0.50 4.53
CA LEU A 117 16.45 -1.75 3.81
C LEU A 117 16.65 -1.47 2.31
N THR A 118 17.28 -2.40 1.63
CA THR A 118 17.25 -2.45 0.16
C THR A 118 15.95 -3.07 -0.34
N ALA A 119 15.65 -2.90 -1.63
CA ALA A 119 14.51 -3.54 -2.27
C ALA A 119 14.54 -5.06 -2.08
N GLN A 120 13.45 -5.61 -1.59
CA GLN A 120 13.32 -7.04 -1.35
C GLN A 120 12.65 -7.71 -2.56
N GLU A 121 12.83 -9.02 -2.70
CA GLU A 121 12.18 -9.79 -3.78
C GLU A 121 10.66 -9.59 -3.83
N SER A 122 10.02 -9.58 -2.67
CA SER A 122 8.57 -9.32 -2.56
C SER A 122 8.14 -7.93 -3.03
N ASP A 123 9.01 -6.93 -2.89
CA ASP A 123 8.76 -5.58 -3.40
C ASP A 123 8.85 -5.57 -4.93
N ARG A 124 9.86 -6.25 -5.49
CA ARG A 124 10.01 -6.41 -6.95
C ARG A 124 8.83 -7.14 -7.58
N ILE A 125 8.37 -8.23 -6.97
CA ILE A 125 7.18 -8.97 -7.43
C ILE A 125 5.95 -8.04 -7.48
N PHE A 126 5.76 -7.18 -6.49
CA PHE A 126 4.66 -6.23 -6.50
C PHE A 126 4.79 -5.19 -7.63
N VAL A 127 6.00 -4.70 -7.88
CA VAL A 127 6.28 -3.77 -8.99
C VAL A 127 6.01 -4.46 -10.32
N GLU A 128 6.46 -5.71 -10.51
CA GLU A 128 6.18 -6.52 -11.70
C GLU A 128 4.67 -6.67 -11.96
N TYR A 129 3.85 -6.86 -10.91
CA TYR A 129 2.39 -6.84 -11.07
C TYR A 129 1.88 -5.49 -11.55
N CYS A 130 2.37 -4.39 -11.00
CA CYS A 130 1.97 -3.07 -11.44
C CYS A 130 2.33 -2.83 -12.91
N GLU A 131 3.52 -3.22 -13.33
CA GLU A 131 3.99 -3.13 -14.72
C GLU A 131 3.15 -4.00 -15.66
N TYR A 132 2.94 -5.27 -15.30
CA TYR A 132 2.16 -6.22 -16.09
C TYR A 132 0.72 -5.75 -16.36
N TYR A 133 0.10 -5.10 -15.36
CA TYR A 133 -1.26 -4.56 -15.51
C TYR A 133 -1.29 -3.09 -15.95
N GLY A 134 -0.14 -2.45 -16.22
CA GLY A 134 -0.05 -1.06 -16.64
C GLY A 134 -0.51 -0.05 -15.58
N LEU A 135 -0.32 -0.36 -14.29
CA LEU A 135 -0.81 0.43 -13.17
C LEU A 135 0.20 1.53 -12.79
N LYS A 136 -0.30 2.70 -12.42
CA LYS A 136 0.54 3.76 -11.85
C LYS A 136 1.07 3.32 -10.48
N LEU A 137 2.36 3.51 -10.25
CA LEU A 137 3.05 3.13 -9.02
C LEU A 137 3.61 4.37 -8.31
N LEU A 138 3.43 4.42 -6.99
CA LEU A 138 4.06 5.37 -6.08
C LEU A 138 4.81 4.60 -5.01
N ILE A 139 6.11 4.87 -4.86
CA ILE A 139 6.93 4.32 -3.78
C ILE A 139 6.90 5.27 -2.58
N VAL A 140 6.57 4.75 -1.41
CA VAL A 140 6.60 5.50 -0.15
C VAL A 140 7.67 4.92 0.76
N LEU A 141 8.77 5.66 0.95
CA LEU A 141 9.86 5.28 1.84
C LEU A 141 9.49 5.59 3.28
N SER A 142 9.13 4.59 4.06
CA SER A 142 8.74 4.75 5.46
C SER A 142 9.93 4.84 6.40
N LYS A 143 9.69 5.36 7.63
CA LYS A 143 10.66 5.44 8.73
C LYS A 143 11.89 6.30 8.41
N THR A 144 11.73 7.32 7.59
CA THR A 144 12.84 8.20 7.16
C THR A 144 13.41 9.06 8.29
N ASP A 145 12.72 9.15 9.43
CA ASP A 145 13.23 9.74 10.66
C ASP A 145 14.44 9.00 11.27
N LYS A 146 14.76 7.81 10.76
CA LYS A 146 15.92 7.00 11.17
C LYS A 146 17.17 7.23 10.32
N LEU A 147 17.09 8.08 9.30
CA LEU A 147 18.18 8.37 8.38
C LEU A 147 18.61 9.83 8.47
N SER A 148 19.90 10.09 8.24
CA SER A 148 20.39 11.45 7.98
C SER A 148 19.92 11.92 6.59
N GLU A 149 19.92 13.23 6.34
CA GLU A 149 19.53 13.78 5.04
C GLU A 149 20.43 13.25 3.88
N ALA A 150 21.71 13.04 4.15
CA ALA A 150 22.63 12.48 3.15
C ALA A 150 22.31 11.02 2.83
N GLN A 151 21.97 10.21 3.84
CA GLN A 151 21.52 8.83 3.66
C GLN A 151 20.19 8.80 2.91
N LEU A 152 19.25 9.66 3.30
CA LEU A 152 17.92 9.73 2.68
C LEU A 152 18.01 10.02 1.17
N LYS A 153 18.84 10.99 0.76
CA LYS A 153 19.05 11.29 -0.67
C LYS A 153 19.54 10.06 -1.45
N LYS A 154 20.49 9.31 -0.90
CA LYS A 154 21.01 8.08 -1.53
C LYS A 154 19.93 7.00 -1.64
N VAL A 155 19.11 6.82 -0.60
CA VAL A 155 18.05 5.81 -0.58
C VAL A 155 16.93 6.17 -1.55
N VAL A 156 16.53 7.46 -1.62
CA VAL A 156 15.55 7.94 -2.60
C VAL A 156 16.03 7.67 -4.03
N GLN A 157 17.29 8.03 -4.33
CA GLN A 157 17.87 7.77 -5.66
C GLN A 157 17.90 6.28 -5.97
N TYR A 158 18.36 5.44 -5.02
CA TYR A 158 18.39 4.00 -5.19
C TYR A 158 17.02 3.41 -5.55
N PHE A 159 15.96 3.76 -4.83
CA PHE A 159 14.61 3.23 -5.12
C PHE A 159 14.00 3.81 -6.40
N SER A 160 14.33 5.06 -6.73
CA SER A 160 13.92 5.67 -8.01
C SER A 160 14.56 4.96 -9.20
N ASP A 161 15.84 4.64 -9.11
CA ASP A 161 16.58 3.93 -10.16
C ASP A 161 16.13 2.46 -10.26
N GLU A 162 15.91 1.80 -9.11
CA GLU A 162 15.50 0.39 -9.05
C GLU A 162 14.11 0.15 -9.66
N PHE A 163 13.15 1.06 -9.42
CA PHE A 163 11.76 0.85 -9.78
C PHE A 163 11.23 1.81 -10.86
N GLY A 164 12.04 2.75 -11.34
CA GLY A 164 11.62 3.70 -12.37
C GLY A 164 10.38 4.53 -12.00
N SER A 165 10.10 4.71 -10.71
CA SER A 165 8.86 5.29 -10.21
C SER A 165 9.11 6.46 -9.27
N GLU A 166 8.09 7.31 -9.08
CA GLU A 166 8.16 8.40 -8.10
C GLU A 166 8.33 7.85 -6.68
N VAL A 167 9.22 8.47 -5.92
CA VAL A 167 9.56 8.07 -4.55
C VAL A 167 9.29 9.22 -3.60
N ILE A 168 8.43 9.02 -2.60
CA ILE A 168 8.15 10.00 -1.55
C ILE A 168 8.70 9.52 -0.20
N PRO A 169 9.64 10.25 0.39
CA PRO A 169 10.10 10.00 1.76
C PRO A 169 8.98 10.28 2.77
N TYR A 170 8.76 9.33 3.69
CA TYR A 170 7.67 9.40 4.66
C TYR A 170 8.14 9.04 6.07
N SER A 171 7.66 9.79 7.05
CA SER A 171 7.76 9.45 8.47
C SER A 171 6.43 9.69 9.19
N ALA A 172 5.92 8.66 9.84
CA ALA A 172 4.74 8.77 10.69
C ALA A 172 5.00 9.65 11.93
N LEU A 173 6.24 9.65 12.41
CA LEU A 173 6.66 10.39 13.61
C LEU A 173 6.72 11.90 13.34
N THR A 174 7.40 12.30 12.27
CA THR A 174 7.63 13.72 11.93
C THR A 174 6.60 14.29 10.97
N ARG A 175 5.70 13.46 10.44
CA ARG A 175 4.73 13.80 9.40
C ARG A 175 5.35 14.21 8.05
N ARG A 176 6.66 13.98 7.85
CA ARG A 176 7.32 14.18 6.55
C ARG A 176 6.58 13.39 5.47
N GLY A 177 6.41 13.98 4.30
CA GLY A 177 5.84 13.35 3.11
C GLY A 177 4.32 13.18 3.11
N VAL A 178 3.63 13.40 4.23
CA VAL A 178 2.17 13.19 4.30
C VAL A 178 1.42 14.07 3.32
N ARG A 179 1.82 15.36 3.20
CA ARG A 179 1.18 16.30 2.30
C ARG A 179 1.37 15.88 0.84
N GLU A 180 2.57 15.52 0.46
CA GLU A 180 2.94 15.08 -0.89
C GLU A 180 2.18 13.81 -1.27
N ILE A 181 2.08 12.84 -0.35
CA ILE A 181 1.27 11.62 -0.55
C ILE A 181 -0.21 12.00 -0.80
N VAL A 182 -0.79 12.87 0.03
CA VAL A 182 -2.18 13.32 -0.14
C VAL A 182 -2.41 14.00 -1.48
N GLU A 183 -1.47 14.83 -1.95
CA GLU A 183 -1.54 15.49 -3.24
C GLU A 183 -1.50 14.48 -4.41
N ARG A 184 -0.65 13.45 -4.31
CA ARG A 184 -0.58 12.38 -5.33
C ARG A 184 -1.83 11.51 -5.36
N LEU A 185 -2.37 11.17 -4.19
CA LEU A 185 -3.63 10.44 -4.09
C LEU A 185 -4.79 11.26 -4.67
N ALA A 186 -4.88 12.54 -4.35
CA ALA A 186 -5.91 13.43 -4.89
C ALA A 186 -5.84 13.48 -6.43
N LYS A 187 -4.65 13.73 -6.99
CA LYS A 187 -4.44 13.77 -8.44
C LYS A 187 -4.77 12.45 -9.16
N ALA A 188 -4.59 11.32 -8.49
CA ALA A 188 -4.89 10.02 -9.08
C ALA A 188 -6.41 9.72 -9.11
N LEU A 189 -7.18 10.37 -8.23
CA LEU A 189 -8.63 10.18 -8.07
C LEU A 189 -9.46 11.26 -8.79
N GLU A 190 -8.84 12.23 -9.43
CA GLU A 190 -9.47 13.18 -10.36
C GLU A 190 -9.72 12.52 -11.73
#